data_c0d79c516e4dad79e52f39c8c8aa0908
#
_entry.id   c0d79c516e4dad79e52f39c8c8aa0908
#
_cell.length_a   1.000
_cell.length_b   1.000
_cell.length_c   1.000
_cell.angle_alpha   90.00
_cell.angle_beta   90.00
_cell.angle_gamma   90.00
#
_symmetry.space_group_name_H-M   'P 1'
#
loop_
_entity.id
_entity.type
_entity.pdbx_description
1 polymer ?
#
loop_
_entity_poly.entity_id
_entity_poly.type
_entity_poly.pdbx_seq_one_letter_code
_entity_poly.pdbx_strand_id
1 'polypeptide(L)'
;MTKYITKRNGNKVEFDISKIENAVFRAANDIADTFGWTSDCCHEIAKDIAFNFEDAEYYHDDMTVEEIQDAVEELLMGDFPHVAKSYMIYRYEHQIARQKHNDAEILDMIKNDPESYWATENSNKNAKLVTVQRDYLAGITSTDIARNYIFPKKVIEAHDAGICHQHDMDYMAQSTLHNCDLINLEDMLQNGTVINNVRINKPHRLLTAMTVTTQIMASVAANSYGGESITLTHLAPFVRDSYNIFKNKYKNEDISDELKEKFALADLKKEIADSVQTFNYQISTLFTLNGQAPFCSLFMYIGETEEYKEELILLIKEFLKQREKGMPNRQGVYVTQAFPKLLYVLEEDNYKPGTKYWDVTQKAVECSAKRLTPDYISEKVMKQIKVDANGEGHCFPCMGKRKL
;
A
#
# COMPACT_ATOMS: atom_id res chain seq x y z
N MET A 1 12.27 22.91 42.70
CA MET A 1 12.53 22.54 41.29
C MET A 1 11.22 22.05 40.70
N THR A 2 10.91 22.45 39.47
CA THR A 2 9.71 21.94 38.80
C THR A 2 9.91 20.46 38.48
N LYS A 3 9.02 19.61 38.97
CA LYS A 3 9.07 18.14 38.77
C LYS A 3 8.43 17.80 37.44
N TYR A 4 9.01 16.88 36.64
CA TYR A 4 8.50 16.46 35.32
C TYR A 4 8.25 14.96 35.29
N ILE A 5 7.22 14.56 34.59
CA ILE A 5 6.86 13.15 34.36
C ILE A 5 6.74 12.86 32.86
N THR A 6 6.88 11.61 32.50
CA THR A 6 6.71 11.12 31.15
C THR A 6 5.31 10.52 30.97
N LYS A 7 4.47 11.15 30.16
CA LYS A 7 3.17 10.60 29.78
C LYS A 7 3.32 9.33 28.93
N ARG A 8 2.23 8.54 28.82
CA ARG A 8 2.16 7.32 27.97
C ARG A 8 2.55 7.55 26.50
N ASN A 9 2.32 8.75 25.98
CA ASN A 9 2.73 9.16 24.64
C ASN A 9 4.19 9.67 24.56
N GLY A 10 4.98 9.53 25.66
CA GLY A 10 6.38 9.97 25.72
C GLY A 10 6.60 11.44 26.01
N ASN A 11 5.56 12.24 26.00
CA ASN A 11 5.70 13.67 26.26
C ASN A 11 6.04 13.94 27.73
N LYS A 12 7.09 14.73 27.97
CA LYS A 12 7.39 15.26 29.29
C LYS A 12 6.43 16.40 29.59
N VAL A 13 5.80 16.31 30.77
CA VAL A 13 4.91 17.34 31.28
C VAL A 13 5.25 17.63 32.73
N GLU A 14 4.91 18.80 33.17
CA GLU A 14 5.00 19.17 34.57
C GLU A 14 4.16 18.22 35.41
N PHE A 15 4.74 17.73 36.51
CA PHE A 15 4.06 16.85 37.46
C PHE A 15 2.98 17.63 38.19
N ASP A 16 1.79 17.10 38.21
CA ASP A 16 0.61 17.71 38.83
C ASP A 16 0.01 16.72 39.85
N ILE A 17 0.31 16.97 41.10
CA ILE A 17 -0.12 16.13 42.25
C ILE A 17 -1.65 16.03 42.35
N SER A 18 -2.37 17.06 41.90
CA SER A 18 -3.83 17.06 41.93
C SER A 18 -4.46 15.92 41.14
N LYS A 19 -3.72 15.35 40.19
CA LYS A 19 -4.17 14.18 39.43
C LYS A 19 -4.16 12.91 40.25
N ILE A 20 -3.20 12.76 41.17
CA ILE A 20 -3.16 11.66 42.14
C ILE A 20 -4.32 11.85 43.13
N GLU A 21 -4.46 13.04 43.71
CA GLU A 21 -5.58 13.35 44.65
C GLU A 21 -6.94 13.01 43.99
N ASN A 22 -7.18 13.50 42.79
CA ASN A 22 -8.44 13.26 42.10
C ASN A 22 -8.67 11.78 41.78
N ALA A 23 -7.65 11.02 41.42
CA ALA A 23 -7.77 9.60 41.11
C ALA A 23 -8.07 8.77 42.37
N VAL A 24 -7.36 9.05 43.46
CA VAL A 24 -7.58 8.39 44.77
C VAL A 24 -8.94 8.79 45.38
N PHE A 25 -9.30 10.07 45.29
CA PHE A 25 -10.62 10.54 45.71
C PHE A 25 -11.76 9.78 45.02
N ARG A 26 -11.68 9.61 43.68
CA ARG A 26 -12.69 8.86 42.94
C ARG A 26 -12.78 7.41 43.39
N ALA A 27 -11.63 6.76 43.59
CA ALA A 27 -11.60 5.38 44.08
C ALA A 27 -12.15 5.23 45.50
N ALA A 28 -11.89 6.17 46.40
CA ALA A 28 -12.44 6.20 47.75
C ALA A 28 -13.95 6.49 47.75
N ASN A 29 -14.38 7.44 46.92
CA ASN A 29 -15.79 7.82 46.81
C ASN A 29 -16.65 6.71 46.19
N ASP A 30 -16.10 5.89 45.30
CA ASP A 30 -16.79 4.76 44.69
C ASP A 30 -17.22 3.69 45.72
N ILE A 31 -16.46 3.56 46.78
CA ILE A 31 -16.77 2.60 47.86
C ILE A 31 -17.32 3.28 49.13
N ALA A 32 -17.48 4.60 49.11
CA ALA A 32 -17.86 5.39 50.29
C ALA A 32 -19.15 4.90 50.96
N ASP A 33 -20.19 4.60 50.19
CA ASP A 33 -21.47 4.10 50.71
C ASP A 33 -21.33 2.75 51.41
N THR A 34 -20.39 1.89 50.96
CA THR A 34 -20.16 0.57 51.57
C THR A 34 -19.55 0.68 52.95
N PHE A 35 -18.77 1.74 53.23
CA PHE A 35 -18.05 1.94 54.48
C PHE A 35 -18.65 3.07 55.33
N GLY A 36 -19.71 3.74 54.85
CA GLY A 36 -20.31 4.87 55.53
C GLY A 36 -19.41 6.11 55.58
N TRP A 37 -18.53 6.29 54.60
CA TRP A 37 -17.63 7.43 54.52
C TRP A 37 -18.33 8.66 53.95
N THR A 38 -17.95 9.82 54.47
CA THR A 38 -18.36 11.10 53.87
C THR A 38 -17.39 11.52 52.78
N SER A 39 -17.82 12.44 51.95
CA SER A 39 -16.95 13.04 50.91
C SER A 39 -15.68 13.67 51.52
N ASP A 40 -15.78 14.24 52.70
CA ASP A 40 -14.62 14.82 53.41
C ASP A 40 -13.60 13.75 53.81
N CYS A 41 -14.06 12.58 54.29
CA CYS A 41 -13.18 11.44 54.56
C CYS A 41 -12.46 10.97 53.28
N CYS A 42 -13.16 10.89 52.15
CA CYS A 42 -12.55 10.53 50.88
C CYS A 42 -11.50 11.54 50.43
N HIS A 43 -11.72 12.83 50.66
CA HIS A 43 -10.73 13.88 50.42
C HIS A 43 -9.51 13.79 51.34
N GLU A 44 -9.70 13.46 52.60
CA GLU A 44 -8.59 13.27 53.54
C GLU A 44 -7.69 12.10 53.09
N ILE A 45 -8.28 10.95 52.74
CA ILE A 45 -7.55 9.80 52.22
C ILE A 45 -6.74 10.21 50.96
N ALA A 46 -7.36 10.94 50.04
CA ALA A 46 -6.69 11.38 48.80
C ALA A 46 -5.53 12.31 49.08
N LYS A 47 -5.66 13.24 50.02
CA LYS A 47 -4.57 14.15 50.41
C LYS A 47 -3.45 13.42 51.13
N ASP A 48 -3.77 12.45 51.97
CA ASP A 48 -2.78 11.68 52.73
C ASP A 48 -1.90 10.87 51.74
N ILE A 49 -2.51 10.17 50.79
CA ILE A 49 -1.78 9.44 49.76
C ILE A 49 -0.96 10.38 48.87
N ALA A 50 -1.49 11.54 48.47
CA ALA A 50 -0.75 12.50 47.65
C ALA A 50 0.44 13.09 48.44
N PHE A 51 0.28 13.37 49.70
CA PHE A 51 1.35 13.85 50.56
C PHE A 51 2.46 12.79 50.72
N ASN A 52 2.09 11.54 51.01
CA ASN A 52 3.04 10.43 51.13
C ASN A 52 3.77 10.14 49.82
N PHE A 53 3.10 10.33 48.70
CA PHE A 53 3.75 10.20 47.37
C PHE A 53 4.77 11.32 47.12
N GLU A 54 4.55 12.54 47.60
CA GLU A 54 5.51 13.64 47.45
C GLU A 54 6.75 13.49 48.35
N ASP A 55 6.68 12.70 49.43
CA ASP A 55 7.81 12.42 50.27
C ASP A 55 8.88 11.63 49.46
N ALA A 56 10.16 11.92 49.69
CA ALA A 56 11.26 11.78 48.76
C ALA A 56 11.58 10.38 48.20
N GLU A 57 10.97 9.32 48.72
CA GLU A 57 11.31 7.95 48.28
C GLU A 57 10.57 7.45 47.05
N TYR A 58 9.42 7.99 46.73
CA TYR A 58 8.63 7.52 45.57
C TYR A 58 8.83 8.33 44.28
N TYR A 59 9.11 9.61 44.42
CA TYR A 59 9.30 10.46 43.22
C TYR A 59 10.77 10.47 42.75
N HIS A 60 10.98 10.17 41.50
CA HIS A 60 12.24 10.42 40.78
C HIS A 60 11.99 11.15 39.44
N ASP A 61 12.98 11.91 38.99
CA ASP A 61 12.88 12.63 37.72
C ASP A 61 12.58 11.65 36.56
N ASP A 62 11.68 12.06 35.67
CA ASP A 62 11.26 11.31 34.49
C ASP A 62 10.38 10.06 34.75
N MET A 63 9.79 9.92 35.95
CA MET A 63 8.80 8.85 36.19
C MET A 63 7.74 8.81 35.09
N THR A 64 7.38 7.59 34.70
CA THR A 64 6.24 7.35 33.82
C THR A 64 4.92 7.37 34.58
N VAL A 65 3.80 7.54 33.88
CA VAL A 65 2.46 7.47 34.49
C VAL A 65 2.21 6.09 35.11
N GLU A 66 2.76 5.03 34.54
CA GLU A 66 2.66 3.67 35.08
C GLU A 66 3.39 3.54 36.42
N GLU A 67 4.63 4.01 36.50
CA GLU A 67 5.41 4.00 37.75
C GLU A 67 4.73 4.80 38.85
N ILE A 68 4.13 5.96 38.53
CA ILE A 68 3.33 6.73 39.47
C ILE A 68 2.12 5.93 39.94
N GLN A 69 1.40 5.27 39.06
CA GLN A 69 0.24 4.47 39.40
C GLN A 69 0.61 3.26 40.24
N ASP A 70 1.74 2.61 39.97
CA ASP A 70 2.25 1.48 40.72
C ASP A 70 2.62 1.93 42.14
N ALA A 71 3.29 3.07 42.34
CA ALA A 71 3.62 3.65 43.64
C ALA A 71 2.37 4.05 44.41
N VAL A 72 1.36 4.63 43.76
CA VAL A 72 0.08 4.97 44.41
C VAL A 72 -0.67 3.70 44.87
N GLU A 73 -0.64 2.63 44.05
CA GLU A 73 -1.21 1.34 44.43
C GLU A 73 -0.51 0.75 45.66
N GLU A 74 0.82 0.82 45.75
CA GLU A 74 1.61 0.34 46.87
C GLU A 74 1.27 1.10 48.15
N LEU A 75 1.21 2.43 48.10
CA LEU A 75 0.78 3.26 49.22
C LEU A 75 -0.65 2.93 49.68
N LEU A 76 -1.58 2.82 48.74
CA LEU A 76 -2.97 2.47 49.06
C LEU A 76 -3.11 1.08 49.66
N MET A 77 -2.33 0.09 49.20
CA MET A 77 -2.34 -1.27 49.74
C MET A 77 -1.85 -1.30 51.21
N GLY A 78 -0.91 -0.44 51.58
CA GLY A 78 -0.42 -0.33 52.92
C GLY A 78 -1.46 0.22 53.88
N ASP A 79 -2.06 1.36 53.53
CA ASP A 79 -2.88 2.13 54.47
C ASP A 79 -4.39 1.98 54.26
N PHE A 80 -4.81 1.83 52.99
CA PHE A 80 -6.24 1.80 52.59
C PHE A 80 -6.55 0.67 51.59
N PRO A 81 -6.44 -0.62 51.95
CA PRO A 81 -6.52 -1.76 51.01
C PRO A 81 -7.85 -1.85 50.27
N HIS A 82 -8.94 -1.34 50.80
CA HIS A 82 -10.24 -1.31 50.11
C HIS A 82 -10.25 -0.25 49.02
N VAL A 83 -9.64 0.92 49.25
CA VAL A 83 -9.46 1.97 48.23
C VAL A 83 -8.51 1.50 47.16
N ALA A 84 -7.40 0.79 47.51
CA ALA A 84 -6.48 0.17 46.57
C ALA A 84 -7.20 -0.75 45.60
N LYS A 85 -8.10 -1.59 46.09
CA LYS A 85 -8.90 -2.48 45.25
C LYS A 85 -9.77 -1.72 44.24
N SER A 86 -10.48 -0.68 44.67
CA SER A 86 -11.28 0.16 43.75
C SER A 86 -10.40 0.88 42.74
N TYR A 87 -9.25 1.41 43.19
CA TYR A 87 -8.28 2.07 42.31
C TYR A 87 -7.72 1.14 41.24
N MET A 88 -7.33 -0.09 41.58
CA MET A 88 -6.84 -1.10 40.62
C MET A 88 -7.93 -1.53 39.65
N ILE A 89 -9.18 -1.71 40.11
CA ILE A 89 -10.32 -2.03 39.24
C ILE A 89 -10.54 -0.90 38.22
N TYR A 90 -10.57 0.35 38.71
CA TYR A 90 -10.70 1.53 37.83
C TYR A 90 -9.58 1.61 36.79
N ARG A 91 -8.32 1.40 37.20
CA ARG A 91 -7.16 1.35 36.31
C ARG A 91 -7.32 0.26 35.22
N TYR A 92 -7.74 -0.93 35.64
CA TYR A 92 -7.99 -2.07 34.74
C TYR A 92 -9.15 -1.81 33.78
N GLU A 93 -10.25 -1.26 34.24
CA GLU A 93 -11.39 -0.91 33.37
C GLU A 93 -11.04 0.17 32.36
N HIS A 94 -10.23 1.15 32.73
CA HIS A 94 -9.71 2.14 31.80
C HIS A 94 -8.71 1.56 30.79
N GLN A 95 -7.95 0.54 31.15
CA GLN A 95 -7.10 -0.20 30.24
C GLN A 95 -7.94 -1.00 29.23
N ILE A 96 -8.98 -1.69 29.72
CA ILE A 96 -9.95 -2.38 28.86
C ILE A 96 -10.71 -1.41 27.96
N ALA A 97 -11.13 -0.25 28.47
CA ALA A 97 -11.83 0.75 27.66
C ALA A 97 -10.97 1.27 26.50
N ARG A 98 -9.66 1.37 26.69
CA ARG A 98 -8.72 1.69 25.59
C ARG A 98 -8.59 0.54 24.58
N GLN A 99 -8.60 -0.72 25.04
CA GLN A 99 -8.64 -1.90 24.15
C GLN A 99 -9.96 -2.02 23.39
N LYS A 100 -11.08 -1.66 24.02
CA LYS A 100 -12.42 -1.64 23.39
C LYS A 100 -12.54 -0.64 22.22
N HIS A 101 -11.65 0.32 22.11
CA HIS A 101 -11.63 1.21 20.92
C HIS A 101 -11.32 0.40 19.65
N ASN A 102 -10.35 -0.51 19.74
CA ASN A 102 -10.03 -1.43 18.63
C ASN A 102 -11.20 -2.39 18.36
N ASP A 103 -11.88 -2.88 19.41
CA ASP A 103 -13.05 -3.74 19.26
C ASP A 103 -14.21 -3.01 18.58
N ALA A 104 -14.41 -1.71 18.86
CA ALA A 104 -15.45 -0.91 18.23
C ALA A 104 -15.19 -0.70 16.73
N GLU A 105 -13.94 -0.46 16.32
CA GLU A 105 -13.55 -0.36 14.92
C GLU A 105 -13.73 -1.69 14.19
N ILE A 106 -13.35 -2.80 14.82
CA ILE A 106 -13.55 -4.15 14.28
C ILE A 106 -15.04 -4.45 14.09
N LEU A 107 -15.87 -4.14 15.09
CA LEU A 107 -17.31 -4.35 15.04
C LEU A 107 -17.98 -3.47 13.97
N ASP A 108 -17.54 -2.22 13.80
CA ASP A 108 -18.02 -1.33 12.76
C ASP A 108 -17.71 -1.87 11.36
N MET A 109 -16.49 -2.35 11.15
CA MET A 109 -16.09 -3.00 9.92
C MET A 109 -16.91 -4.26 9.63
N ILE A 110 -17.18 -5.10 10.64
CA ILE A 110 -17.95 -6.35 10.49
C ILE A 110 -19.42 -6.05 10.16
N LYS A 111 -20.00 -4.99 10.69
CA LYS A 111 -21.37 -4.55 10.38
C LYS A 111 -21.55 -4.15 8.92
N ASN A 112 -20.46 -3.78 8.27
CA ASN A 112 -20.41 -3.48 6.84
C ASN A 112 -21.37 -2.34 6.44
N ASP A 113 -21.47 -1.33 7.30
CA ASP A 113 -22.27 -0.13 7.05
C ASP A 113 -21.67 0.64 5.86
N PRO A 114 -22.47 0.96 4.83
CA PRO A 114 -21.99 1.75 3.69
C PRO A 114 -21.45 3.15 4.03
N GLU A 115 -21.87 3.71 5.16
CA GLU A 115 -21.43 5.03 5.64
C GLU A 115 -20.20 4.95 6.56
N SER A 116 -19.76 3.73 6.92
CA SER A 116 -18.59 3.57 7.77
C SER A 116 -17.30 3.96 7.03
N TYR A 117 -16.29 4.39 7.79
CA TYR A 117 -14.95 4.68 7.28
C TYR A 117 -14.40 3.51 6.42
N TRP A 118 -14.59 2.26 6.89
CA TRP A 118 -14.09 1.07 6.22
C TRP A 118 -14.69 0.81 4.85
N ALA A 119 -15.90 1.29 4.59
CA ALA A 119 -16.54 1.14 3.29
C ALA A 119 -15.86 1.98 2.19
N THR A 120 -15.19 3.06 2.56
CA THR A 120 -14.59 4.05 1.64
C THR A 120 -13.08 4.25 1.86
N GLU A 121 -12.47 3.53 2.79
CA GLU A 121 -11.06 3.66 3.17
C GLU A 121 -10.13 3.50 1.96
N ASN A 122 -10.40 2.54 1.09
CA ASN A 122 -9.57 2.28 -0.06
C ASN A 122 -10.40 2.03 -1.32
N SER A 123 -10.27 2.90 -2.31
CA SER A 123 -11.00 2.81 -3.59
C SER A 123 -10.61 1.57 -4.43
N ASN A 124 -9.47 0.92 -4.13
CA ASN A 124 -8.98 -0.26 -4.83
C ASN A 124 -9.45 -1.57 -4.19
N LYS A 125 -10.12 -1.49 -3.04
CA LYS A 125 -10.63 -2.63 -2.28
C LYS A 125 -12.16 -2.55 -2.20
N ASN A 126 -12.80 -3.70 -2.19
CA ASN A 126 -14.24 -3.80 -1.92
C ASN A 126 -14.44 -4.33 -0.50
N ALA A 127 -14.76 -3.46 0.44
CA ALA A 127 -14.95 -3.77 1.86
C ALA A 127 -16.00 -4.87 2.13
N LYS A 128 -16.86 -5.18 1.17
CA LYS A 128 -17.85 -6.27 1.29
C LYS A 128 -17.26 -7.66 1.08
N LEU A 129 -16.04 -7.76 0.54
CA LEU A 129 -15.38 -9.05 0.34
C LEU A 129 -14.78 -9.55 1.66
N VAL A 130 -14.99 -10.82 1.97
CA VAL A 130 -14.43 -11.46 3.17
C VAL A 130 -12.91 -11.37 3.23
N THR A 131 -12.22 -11.47 2.09
CA THR A 131 -10.77 -11.31 2.00
C THR A 131 -10.32 -9.92 2.40
N VAL A 132 -11.05 -8.88 1.99
CA VAL A 132 -10.77 -7.48 2.37
C VAL A 132 -11.03 -7.24 3.85
N GLN A 133 -12.11 -7.77 4.40
CA GLN A 133 -12.40 -7.67 5.85
C GLN A 133 -11.30 -8.36 6.69
N ARG A 134 -10.81 -9.52 6.23
CA ARG A 134 -9.69 -10.20 6.89
C ARG A 134 -8.37 -9.41 6.79
N ASP A 135 -8.14 -8.74 5.67
CA ASP A 135 -6.98 -7.88 5.48
C ASP A 135 -7.03 -6.66 6.43
N TYR A 136 -8.18 -6.03 6.57
CA TYR A 136 -8.38 -4.94 7.53
C TYR A 136 -8.18 -5.37 8.99
N LEU A 137 -8.70 -6.55 9.37
CA LEU A 137 -8.45 -7.12 10.71
C LEU A 137 -6.95 -7.34 10.95
N ALA A 138 -6.26 -7.89 9.96
CA ALA A 138 -4.81 -8.06 10.03
C ALA A 138 -4.09 -6.71 10.12
N GLY A 139 -4.55 -5.70 9.38
CA GLY A 139 -4.01 -4.34 9.39
C GLY A 139 -4.13 -3.66 10.76
N ILE A 140 -5.28 -3.76 11.43
CA ILE A 140 -5.49 -3.22 12.78
C ILE A 140 -4.47 -3.84 13.75
N THR A 141 -4.33 -5.17 13.72
CA THR A 141 -3.37 -5.89 14.56
C THR A 141 -1.93 -5.53 14.23
N SER A 142 -1.60 -5.44 12.94
CA SER A 142 -0.26 -5.06 12.47
C SER A 142 0.11 -3.64 12.90
N THR A 143 -0.83 -2.70 12.79
CA THR A 143 -0.63 -1.32 13.24
C THR A 143 -0.34 -1.25 14.74
N ASP A 144 -1.09 -1.99 15.56
CA ASP A 144 -0.85 -2.05 17.01
C ASP A 144 0.54 -2.62 17.32
N ILE A 145 0.94 -3.70 16.65
CA ILE A 145 2.27 -4.29 16.78
C ILE A 145 3.36 -3.31 16.33
N ALA A 146 3.16 -2.64 15.19
CA ALA A 146 4.10 -1.68 14.66
C ALA A 146 4.35 -0.52 15.65
N ARG A 147 3.27 0.03 16.22
CA ARG A 147 3.32 1.14 17.15
C ARG A 147 3.96 0.80 18.49
N ASN A 148 3.70 -0.40 19.01
CA ASN A 148 4.10 -0.77 20.38
C ASN A 148 5.42 -1.55 20.44
N TYR A 149 5.82 -2.24 19.35
CA TYR A 149 6.95 -3.17 19.39
C TYR A 149 8.00 -2.96 18.28
N ILE A 150 7.64 -2.38 17.13
CA ILE A 150 8.56 -2.25 15.99
C ILE A 150 9.21 -0.89 15.95
N PHE A 151 8.42 0.18 16.02
CA PHE A 151 8.94 1.54 15.92
C PHE A 151 9.41 2.08 17.26
N PRO A 152 10.54 2.82 17.30
CA PRO A 152 10.92 3.59 18.47
C PRO A 152 9.83 4.59 18.87
N LYS A 153 9.58 4.75 20.16
CA LYS A 153 8.54 5.64 20.69
C LYS A 153 8.60 7.06 20.09
N LYS A 154 9.80 7.63 19.91
CA LYS A 154 9.99 8.95 19.28
C LYS A 154 9.46 9.04 17.85
N VAL A 155 9.50 7.95 17.08
CA VAL A 155 8.97 7.91 15.70
C VAL A 155 7.44 7.96 15.74
N ILE A 156 6.83 7.20 16.65
CA ILE A 156 5.37 7.20 16.84
C ILE A 156 4.89 8.56 17.33
N GLU A 157 5.59 9.18 18.28
CA GLU A 157 5.28 10.52 18.77
C GLU A 157 5.36 11.58 17.67
N ALA A 158 6.39 11.51 16.81
CA ALA A 158 6.53 12.42 15.67
C ALA A 158 5.44 12.17 14.61
N HIS A 159 5.02 10.92 14.41
CA HIS A 159 3.90 10.57 13.55
C HIS A 159 2.59 11.13 14.08
N ASP A 160 2.27 10.91 15.34
CA ASP A 160 1.04 11.37 15.99
C ASP A 160 0.96 12.90 16.09
N ALA A 161 2.13 13.56 16.22
CA ALA A 161 2.24 15.01 16.18
C ALA A 161 2.19 15.60 14.76
N GLY A 162 2.12 14.78 13.72
CA GLY A 162 2.13 15.23 12.32
C GLY A 162 3.46 15.79 11.82
N ILE A 163 4.56 15.59 12.56
CA ILE A 163 5.92 16.03 12.16
C ILE A 163 6.45 15.15 11.02
N CYS A 164 6.19 13.86 11.09
CA CYS A 164 6.47 12.90 10.02
C CYS A 164 5.27 11.95 9.85
N HIS A 165 5.21 11.29 8.69
CA HIS A 165 4.23 10.26 8.44
C HIS A 165 4.94 8.93 8.24
N GLN A 166 4.70 7.96 9.14
CA GLN A 166 5.08 6.57 8.93
C GLN A 166 3.99 5.89 8.11
N HIS A 167 4.30 5.60 6.86
CA HIS A 167 3.37 4.98 5.91
C HIS A 167 3.25 3.48 6.16
N ASP A 168 2.08 2.92 5.88
CA ASP A 168 1.82 1.47 5.81
C ASP A 168 2.14 0.70 7.11
N MET A 169 1.84 1.28 8.27
CA MET A 169 2.00 0.59 9.57
C MET A 169 1.14 -0.66 9.68
N ASP A 170 0.04 -0.71 8.94
CA ASP A 170 -0.86 -1.85 8.83
C ASP A 170 -0.24 -3.09 8.15
N TYR A 171 0.92 -2.92 7.50
CA TYR A 171 1.69 -4.03 6.90
C TYR A 171 3.05 -4.29 7.56
N MET A 172 3.45 -3.48 8.56
CA MET A 172 4.80 -3.53 9.13
C MET A 172 5.11 -4.77 9.97
N ALA A 173 4.10 -5.49 10.45
CA ALA A 173 4.30 -6.72 11.21
C ALA A 173 4.70 -7.93 10.31
N GLN A 174 4.49 -7.84 9.01
CA GLN A 174 4.82 -8.89 8.06
C GLN A 174 6.30 -8.78 7.62
N SER A 175 7.09 -9.83 7.87
CA SER A 175 8.56 -9.78 7.78
C SER A 175 9.14 -9.76 6.36
N THR A 176 8.39 -10.15 5.34
CA THR A 176 8.88 -10.27 3.96
C THR A 176 8.08 -9.41 2.97
N LEU A 177 7.29 -8.48 3.46
CA LEU A 177 6.45 -7.65 2.62
C LEU A 177 7.27 -6.57 1.91
N HIS A 178 7.01 -6.38 0.62
CA HIS A 178 7.63 -5.38 -0.22
C HIS A 178 6.66 -4.22 -0.48
N ASN A 179 7.17 -2.98 -0.51
CA ASN A 179 6.34 -1.82 -0.82
C ASN A 179 6.06 -1.75 -2.33
N CYS A 180 7.10 -1.65 -3.15
CA CYS A 180 6.97 -1.52 -4.60
C CYS A 180 8.00 -2.40 -5.29
N ASP A 181 7.59 -3.02 -6.40
CA ASP A 181 8.41 -3.95 -7.15
C ASP A 181 8.56 -3.53 -8.62
N LEU A 182 9.78 -3.65 -9.13
CA LEU A 182 10.06 -3.66 -10.57
C LEU A 182 10.21 -5.11 -11.00
N ILE A 183 9.23 -5.61 -11.73
CA ILE A 183 9.19 -7.02 -12.12
C ILE A 183 10.11 -7.23 -13.32
N ASN A 184 11.10 -8.11 -13.18
CA ASN A 184 11.97 -8.53 -14.28
C ASN A 184 11.26 -9.58 -15.14
N LEU A 185 10.29 -9.12 -15.95
CA LEU A 185 9.56 -9.99 -16.86
C LEU A 185 10.43 -10.59 -17.96
N GLU A 186 11.53 -9.93 -18.33
CA GLU A 186 12.43 -10.45 -19.36
C GLU A 186 12.94 -11.83 -18.95
N ASP A 187 13.56 -11.93 -17.78
CA ASP A 187 14.06 -13.21 -17.27
C ASP A 187 12.94 -14.24 -17.08
N MET A 188 11.86 -13.83 -16.40
CA MET A 188 10.74 -14.71 -16.08
C MET A 188 10.04 -15.29 -17.32
N LEU A 189 9.94 -14.52 -18.40
CA LEU A 189 9.31 -14.98 -19.64
C LEU A 189 10.27 -15.72 -20.55
N GLN A 190 11.55 -15.34 -20.62
CA GLN A 190 12.52 -15.98 -21.51
C GLN A 190 13.04 -17.31 -20.95
N ASN A 191 13.21 -17.41 -19.63
CA ASN A 191 13.75 -18.59 -18.96
C ASN A 191 12.67 -19.44 -18.26
N GLY A 192 11.45 -18.93 -18.24
CA GLY A 192 10.36 -19.49 -17.44
C GLY A 192 10.43 -19.06 -15.98
N THR A 193 9.35 -19.31 -15.26
CA THR A 193 9.21 -18.93 -13.85
C THR A 193 8.49 -20.00 -13.06
N VAL A 194 8.42 -19.83 -11.74
CA VAL A 194 7.67 -20.73 -10.83
C VAL A 194 6.61 -19.88 -10.10
N ILE A 195 5.35 -20.28 -10.23
CA ILE A 195 4.21 -19.69 -9.52
C ILE A 195 3.53 -20.79 -8.71
N ASN A 196 3.40 -20.61 -7.40
CA ASN A 196 2.79 -21.60 -6.49
C ASN A 196 3.33 -23.02 -6.68
N ASN A 197 4.66 -23.16 -6.75
CA ASN A 197 5.36 -24.42 -7.00
C ASN A 197 5.11 -25.08 -8.36
N VAL A 198 4.45 -24.39 -9.29
CA VAL A 198 4.26 -24.87 -10.66
C VAL A 198 5.23 -24.15 -11.60
N ARG A 199 6.02 -24.92 -12.36
CA ARG A 199 6.91 -24.36 -13.36
C ARG A 199 6.12 -23.94 -14.60
N ILE A 200 6.27 -22.66 -14.98
CA ILE A 200 5.72 -22.08 -16.19
C ILE A 200 6.88 -21.95 -17.19
N ASN A 201 6.76 -22.61 -18.33
CA ASN A 201 7.77 -22.55 -19.38
C ASN A 201 7.67 -21.24 -20.17
N LYS A 202 8.73 -20.93 -20.94
CA LYS A 202 8.76 -19.79 -21.86
C LYS A 202 7.53 -19.80 -22.77
N PRO A 203 6.76 -18.71 -22.84
CA PRO A 203 5.71 -18.53 -23.83
C PRO A 203 6.28 -18.50 -25.25
N HIS A 204 5.49 -18.91 -26.25
CA HIS A 204 5.89 -18.89 -27.66
C HIS A 204 5.11 -17.87 -28.48
N ARG A 205 4.16 -17.15 -27.88
CA ARG A 205 3.36 -16.12 -28.57
C ARG A 205 2.84 -15.08 -27.58
N LEU A 206 2.47 -13.92 -28.12
CA LEU A 206 2.10 -12.74 -27.33
C LEU A 206 0.93 -12.99 -26.37
N LEU A 207 -0.14 -13.62 -26.81
CA LEU A 207 -1.32 -13.87 -25.96
C LEU A 207 -0.97 -14.70 -24.72
N THR A 208 -0.14 -15.72 -24.88
CA THR A 208 0.33 -16.54 -23.75
C THR A 208 1.26 -15.75 -22.85
N ALA A 209 2.17 -14.95 -23.42
CA ALA A 209 3.07 -14.10 -22.65
C ALA A 209 2.30 -13.07 -21.81
N MET A 210 1.27 -12.42 -22.38
CA MET A 210 0.39 -11.50 -21.66
C MET A 210 -0.37 -12.19 -20.50
N THR A 211 -0.89 -13.41 -20.74
CA THR A 211 -1.59 -14.18 -19.71
C THR A 211 -0.65 -14.57 -18.58
N VAL A 212 0.56 -15.06 -18.88
CA VAL A 212 1.56 -15.39 -17.86
C VAL A 212 1.98 -14.13 -17.10
N THR A 213 2.14 -12.99 -17.78
CA THR A 213 2.46 -11.70 -17.14
C THR A 213 1.42 -11.32 -16.09
N THR A 214 0.13 -11.43 -16.39
CA THR A 214 -0.92 -11.10 -15.40
C THR A 214 -0.92 -12.03 -14.21
N GLN A 215 -0.58 -13.30 -14.39
CA GLN A 215 -0.40 -14.26 -13.28
C GLN A 215 0.81 -13.92 -12.41
N ILE A 216 1.94 -13.54 -13.04
CA ILE A 216 3.13 -13.06 -12.31
C ILE A 216 2.77 -11.82 -11.49
N MET A 217 2.11 -10.83 -12.10
CA MET A 217 1.70 -9.61 -11.43
C MET A 217 0.77 -9.88 -10.25
N ALA A 218 -0.22 -10.76 -10.41
CA ALA A 218 -1.10 -11.14 -9.31
C ALA A 218 -0.36 -11.85 -8.17
N SER A 219 0.67 -12.66 -8.49
CA SER A 219 1.50 -13.33 -7.49
C SER A 219 2.42 -12.36 -6.75
N VAL A 220 3.00 -11.37 -7.43
CA VAL A 220 3.80 -10.30 -6.81
C VAL A 220 2.91 -9.43 -5.93
N ALA A 221 1.75 -8.99 -6.45
CA ALA A 221 0.79 -8.17 -5.72
C ALA A 221 0.24 -8.84 -4.44
N ALA A 222 0.27 -10.17 -4.37
CA ALA A 222 -0.09 -10.89 -3.15
C ALA A 222 0.96 -10.78 -2.03
N ASN A 223 2.19 -10.35 -2.36
CA ASN A 223 3.32 -10.18 -1.43
C ASN A 223 3.80 -8.73 -1.34
N SER A 224 3.10 -7.80 -2.00
CA SER A 224 3.40 -6.37 -2.01
C SER A 224 2.18 -5.59 -1.54
N TYR A 225 2.40 -4.48 -0.83
CA TYR A 225 1.35 -3.55 -0.44
C TYR A 225 1.39 -2.24 -1.25
N GLY A 226 2.39 -2.08 -2.10
CA GLY A 226 2.53 -0.95 -3.01
C GLY A 226 2.24 -1.32 -4.45
N GLY A 227 2.91 -0.64 -5.38
CA GLY A 227 2.70 -0.82 -6.81
C GLY A 227 3.76 -1.69 -7.48
N GLU A 228 3.33 -2.53 -8.39
CA GLU A 228 4.22 -3.24 -9.28
C GLU A 228 4.36 -2.51 -10.62
N SER A 229 5.56 -2.49 -11.15
CA SER A 229 5.83 -1.92 -12.47
C SER A 229 6.44 -2.95 -13.40
N ILE A 230 5.96 -2.98 -14.63
CA ILE A 230 6.53 -3.74 -15.73
C ILE A 230 6.83 -2.80 -16.90
N THR A 231 7.80 -3.16 -17.74
CA THR A 231 8.01 -2.50 -19.02
C THR A 231 7.43 -3.31 -20.16
N LEU A 232 6.80 -2.64 -21.14
CA LEU A 232 6.27 -3.28 -22.32
C LEU A 232 7.38 -3.84 -23.25
N THR A 233 8.60 -3.35 -23.09
CA THR A 233 9.78 -3.83 -23.83
C THR A 233 9.98 -5.34 -23.64
N HIS A 234 9.75 -5.86 -22.43
CA HIS A 234 9.89 -7.30 -22.15
C HIS A 234 8.84 -8.18 -22.86
N LEU A 235 7.77 -7.58 -23.38
CA LEU A 235 6.73 -8.27 -24.16
C LEU A 235 6.93 -8.16 -25.67
N ALA A 236 7.73 -7.21 -26.13
CA ALA A 236 7.96 -6.95 -27.53
C ALA A 236 8.55 -8.16 -28.31
N PRO A 237 9.47 -8.98 -27.75
CA PRO A 237 9.96 -10.18 -28.42
C PRO A 237 8.84 -11.16 -28.81
N PHE A 238 7.80 -11.30 -28.00
CA PHE A 238 6.68 -12.18 -28.24
C PHE A 238 5.73 -11.69 -29.34
N VAL A 239 5.75 -10.40 -29.65
CA VAL A 239 5.08 -9.85 -30.85
C VAL A 239 5.78 -10.37 -32.13
N ARG A 240 7.12 -10.36 -32.14
CA ARG A 240 7.92 -10.93 -33.22
C ARG A 240 7.72 -12.43 -33.37
N ASP A 241 7.68 -13.15 -32.26
CA ASP A 241 7.42 -14.59 -32.23
C ASP A 241 6.04 -14.90 -32.84
N SER A 242 5.00 -14.18 -32.45
CA SER A 242 3.65 -14.31 -33.03
C SER A 242 3.63 -13.98 -34.48
N TYR A 243 4.32 -12.93 -34.91
CA TYR A 243 4.44 -12.60 -36.33
C TYR A 243 5.07 -13.73 -37.13
N ASN A 244 6.16 -14.32 -36.66
CA ASN A 244 6.83 -15.45 -37.31
C ASN A 244 5.91 -16.69 -37.39
N ILE A 245 5.10 -16.95 -36.36
CA ILE A 245 4.09 -18.02 -36.40
C ILE A 245 3.08 -17.76 -37.51
N PHE A 246 2.58 -16.52 -37.67
CA PHE A 246 1.62 -16.19 -38.72
C PHE A 246 2.23 -16.21 -40.10
N LYS A 247 3.48 -15.78 -40.26
CA LYS A 247 4.21 -15.94 -41.55
C LYS A 247 4.33 -17.42 -41.94
N ASN A 248 4.68 -18.27 -40.99
CA ASN A 248 4.79 -19.71 -41.25
C ASN A 248 3.44 -20.36 -41.58
N LYS A 249 2.33 -19.87 -40.99
CA LYS A 249 0.97 -20.32 -41.27
C LYS A 249 0.61 -20.19 -42.74
N TYR A 250 1.01 -19.08 -43.37
CA TYR A 250 0.70 -18.79 -44.79
C TYR A 250 1.80 -19.20 -45.76
N LYS A 251 2.93 -19.74 -45.28
CA LYS A 251 4.10 -20.04 -46.10
C LYS A 251 3.79 -20.92 -47.33
N ASN A 252 2.96 -21.93 -47.14
CA ASN A 252 2.65 -22.96 -48.13
C ASN A 252 1.31 -22.69 -48.89
N GLU A 253 0.66 -21.57 -48.63
CA GLU A 253 -0.56 -21.19 -49.35
C GLU A 253 -0.24 -20.78 -50.80
N ASP A 254 -1.08 -21.14 -51.74
CA ASP A 254 -0.95 -20.78 -53.16
C ASP A 254 -1.48 -19.37 -53.46
N ILE A 255 -0.85 -18.37 -52.84
CA ILE A 255 -1.15 -16.95 -52.98
C ILE A 255 0.13 -16.15 -53.09
N SER A 256 0.05 -14.92 -53.61
CA SER A 256 1.22 -14.05 -53.73
C SER A 256 1.88 -13.76 -52.36
N ASP A 257 3.19 -13.53 -52.35
CA ASP A 257 3.93 -13.23 -51.13
C ASP A 257 3.44 -11.93 -50.48
N GLU A 258 2.97 -10.97 -51.28
CA GLU A 258 2.33 -9.74 -50.76
C GLU A 258 1.03 -10.05 -49.99
N LEU A 259 0.23 -10.99 -50.49
CA LEU A 259 -1.00 -11.43 -49.79
C LEU A 259 -0.68 -12.23 -48.53
N LYS A 260 0.35 -13.09 -48.54
CA LYS A 260 0.83 -13.82 -47.34
C LYS A 260 1.22 -12.84 -46.24
N GLU A 261 2.03 -11.83 -46.59
CA GLU A 261 2.46 -10.79 -45.68
C GLU A 261 1.27 -10.00 -45.11
N LYS A 262 0.35 -9.60 -45.97
CA LYS A 262 -0.88 -8.88 -45.56
C LYS A 262 -1.74 -9.68 -44.59
N PHE A 263 -1.90 -10.99 -44.82
CA PHE A 263 -2.65 -11.85 -43.91
C PHE A 263 -1.93 -12.09 -42.60
N ALA A 264 -0.61 -12.31 -42.62
CA ALA A 264 0.20 -12.44 -41.41
C ALA A 264 0.14 -11.18 -40.54
N LEU A 265 0.23 -10.00 -41.13
CA LEU A 265 0.09 -8.72 -40.42
C LEU A 265 -1.33 -8.49 -39.91
N ALA A 266 -2.36 -8.93 -40.60
CA ALA A 266 -3.74 -8.83 -40.13
C ALA A 266 -3.98 -9.73 -38.90
N ASP A 267 -3.50 -10.97 -38.93
CA ASP A 267 -3.55 -11.90 -37.78
C ASP A 267 -2.76 -11.36 -36.61
N LEU A 268 -1.56 -10.80 -36.84
CA LEU A 268 -0.75 -10.18 -35.79
C LEU A 268 -1.49 -9.00 -35.11
N LYS A 269 -2.04 -8.09 -35.92
CA LYS A 269 -2.80 -6.94 -35.38
C LYS A 269 -3.98 -7.40 -34.51
N LYS A 270 -4.67 -8.45 -34.97
CA LYS A 270 -5.76 -9.03 -34.20
C LYS A 270 -5.26 -9.62 -32.88
N GLU A 271 -4.18 -10.41 -32.92
CA GLU A 271 -3.62 -10.98 -31.70
C GLU A 271 -3.14 -9.91 -30.70
N ILE A 272 -2.49 -8.84 -31.17
CA ILE A 272 -2.10 -7.72 -30.31
C ILE A 272 -3.34 -7.11 -29.64
N ALA A 273 -4.40 -6.86 -30.39
CA ALA A 273 -5.64 -6.31 -29.85
C ALA A 273 -6.29 -7.23 -28.81
N ASP A 274 -6.39 -8.53 -29.12
CA ASP A 274 -6.96 -9.55 -28.24
C ASP A 274 -6.10 -9.72 -26.97
N SER A 275 -4.77 -9.68 -27.10
CA SER A 275 -3.82 -9.81 -25.98
C SER A 275 -3.89 -8.63 -25.02
N VAL A 276 -3.91 -7.39 -25.54
CA VAL A 276 -4.04 -6.19 -24.74
C VAL A 276 -5.41 -6.13 -24.05
N GLN A 277 -6.47 -6.54 -24.73
CA GLN A 277 -7.81 -6.64 -24.12
C GLN A 277 -7.82 -7.67 -22.98
N THR A 278 -7.24 -8.84 -23.21
CA THR A 278 -7.14 -9.91 -22.20
C THR A 278 -6.37 -9.40 -20.98
N PHE A 279 -5.23 -8.74 -21.19
CA PHE A 279 -4.45 -8.14 -20.12
C PHE A 279 -5.28 -7.14 -19.31
N ASN A 280 -5.92 -6.19 -19.96
CA ASN A 280 -6.75 -5.19 -19.31
C ASN A 280 -7.90 -5.81 -18.49
N TYR A 281 -8.56 -6.82 -19.03
CA TYR A 281 -9.63 -7.53 -18.33
C TYR A 281 -9.11 -8.28 -17.12
N GLN A 282 -8.01 -9.01 -17.26
CA GLN A 282 -7.42 -9.76 -16.16
C GLN A 282 -6.97 -8.83 -15.03
N ILE A 283 -6.23 -7.75 -15.33
CA ILE A 283 -5.82 -6.79 -14.29
C ILE A 283 -7.02 -6.14 -13.59
N SER A 284 -8.12 -5.90 -14.31
CA SER A 284 -9.31 -5.26 -13.74
C SER A 284 -10.21 -6.22 -12.96
N THR A 285 -10.08 -7.53 -13.15
CA THR A 285 -10.95 -8.55 -12.56
C THR A 285 -10.25 -9.53 -11.63
N LEU A 286 -8.92 -9.58 -11.65
CA LEU A 286 -8.13 -10.35 -10.69
C LEU A 286 -8.11 -9.64 -9.34
N PHE A 287 -8.34 -10.41 -8.30
CA PHE A 287 -8.13 -10.00 -6.92
C PHE A 287 -6.95 -10.77 -6.35
N THR A 288 -6.07 -10.08 -5.66
CA THR A 288 -5.01 -10.68 -4.86
C THR A 288 -5.61 -11.37 -3.62
N LEU A 289 -4.82 -12.13 -2.89
CA LEU A 289 -5.27 -12.83 -1.68
C LEU A 289 -5.82 -11.88 -0.60
N ASN A 290 -5.38 -10.63 -0.59
CA ASN A 290 -5.88 -9.56 0.29
C ASN A 290 -7.08 -8.79 -0.30
N GLY A 291 -7.65 -9.25 -1.41
CA GLY A 291 -8.82 -8.64 -2.05
C GLY A 291 -8.58 -7.33 -2.79
N GLN A 292 -7.32 -6.95 -2.98
CA GLN A 292 -6.94 -5.77 -3.72
C GLN A 292 -6.76 -6.08 -5.21
N ALA A 293 -7.20 -5.19 -6.10
CA ALA A 293 -6.79 -5.24 -7.50
C ALA A 293 -5.28 -4.95 -7.61
N PRO A 294 -4.53 -5.62 -8.50
CA PRO A 294 -3.11 -5.35 -8.69
C PRO A 294 -2.86 -3.86 -8.99
N PHE A 295 -2.09 -3.22 -8.12
CA PHE A 295 -1.73 -1.80 -8.25
C PHE A 295 -0.56 -1.66 -9.21
N CYS A 296 -0.81 -1.79 -10.51
CA CYS A 296 0.22 -1.96 -11.51
C CYS A 296 0.43 -0.75 -12.42
N SER A 297 1.67 -0.59 -12.90
CA SER A 297 2.07 0.42 -13.86
C SER A 297 2.74 -0.23 -15.08
N LEU A 298 2.40 0.27 -16.27
CA LEU A 298 3.02 -0.12 -17.53
C LEU A 298 3.96 0.99 -18.01
N PHE A 299 5.22 0.67 -18.15
CA PHE A 299 6.24 1.56 -18.68
C PHE A 299 6.34 1.46 -20.18
N MET A 300 6.16 2.58 -20.86
CA MET A 300 6.14 2.72 -22.32
C MET A 300 7.32 3.61 -22.73
N TYR A 301 8.49 3.00 -22.92
CA TYR A 301 9.74 3.67 -23.22
C TYR A 301 10.30 3.13 -24.53
N ILE A 302 10.18 3.88 -25.65
CA ILE A 302 10.57 3.43 -26.99
C ILE A 302 12.08 3.21 -27.07
N GLY A 303 12.88 4.08 -26.45
CA GLY A 303 14.34 4.01 -26.41
C GLY A 303 14.93 2.93 -25.50
N GLU A 304 14.09 2.14 -24.82
CA GLU A 304 14.57 1.04 -23.96
C GLU A 304 15.13 -0.14 -24.77
N THR A 305 14.73 -0.29 -26.04
CA THR A 305 15.23 -1.32 -26.96
C THR A 305 15.46 -0.78 -28.36
N GLU A 306 16.52 -1.21 -29.00
CA GLU A 306 16.74 -0.96 -30.42
C GLU A 306 16.24 -2.14 -31.28
N GLU A 307 16.34 -3.37 -30.79
CA GLU A 307 16.04 -4.58 -31.54
C GLU A 307 14.53 -4.79 -31.75
N TYR A 308 13.70 -4.47 -30.76
CA TYR A 308 12.25 -4.73 -30.78
C TYR A 308 11.42 -3.45 -30.82
N LYS A 309 12.00 -2.36 -31.31
CA LYS A 309 11.38 -1.03 -31.26
C LYS A 309 10.04 -0.96 -31.99
N GLU A 310 9.96 -1.56 -33.19
CA GLU A 310 8.73 -1.56 -33.99
C GLU A 310 7.61 -2.38 -33.30
N GLU A 311 7.95 -3.53 -32.74
CA GLU A 311 7.02 -4.37 -32.00
C GLU A 311 6.52 -3.67 -30.73
N LEU A 312 7.42 -2.99 -30.01
CA LEU A 312 7.08 -2.19 -28.84
C LEU A 312 6.12 -1.05 -29.19
N ILE A 313 6.36 -0.35 -30.31
CA ILE A 313 5.46 0.72 -30.79
C ILE A 313 4.06 0.19 -31.07
N LEU A 314 3.94 -1.02 -31.65
CA LEU A 314 2.62 -1.64 -31.89
C LEU A 314 1.88 -1.90 -30.57
N LEU A 315 2.59 -2.40 -29.54
CA LEU A 315 2.02 -2.60 -28.20
C LEU A 315 1.59 -1.28 -27.57
N ILE A 316 2.47 -0.27 -27.57
CA ILE A 316 2.17 1.04 -26.98
C ILE A 316 0.91 1.64 -27.62
N LYS A 317 0.85 1.65 -28.95
CA LYS A 317 -0.31 2.19 -29.70
C LYS A 317 -1.60 1.46 -29.35
N GLU A 318 -1.58 0.14 -29.22
CA GLU A 318 -2.80 -0.62 -28.90
C GLU A 318 -3.21 -0.41 -27.42
N PHE A 319 -2.28 -0.35 -26.45
CA PHE A 319 -2.59 0.01 -25.08
C PHE A 319 -3.24 1.40 -24.97
N LEU A 320 -2.68 2.40 -25.65
CA LEU A 320 -3.23 3.75 -25.70
C LEU A 320 -4.63 3.77 -26.32
N LYS A 321 -4.83 3.09 -27.44
CA LYS A 321 -6.12 2.98 -28.11
C LYS A 321 -7.20 2.33 -27.24
N GLN A 322 -6.86 1.25 -26.55
CA GLN A 322 -7.84 0.60 -25.65
C GLN A 322 -8.08 1.42 -24.39
N ARG A 323 -7.08 2.11 -23.86
CA ARG A 323 -7.27 3.06 -22.77
C ARG A 323 -8.17 4.22 -23.17
N GLU A 324 -7.99 4.78 -24.37
CA GLU A 324 -8.84 5.83 -24.92
C GLU A 324 -10.30 5.37 -25.03
N LYS A 325 -10.54 4.15 -25.48
CA LYS A 325 -11.88 3.53 -25.53
C LYS A 325 -12.46 3.36 -24.12
N GLY A 326 -11.66 2.94 -23.16
CA GLY A 326 -12.09 2.58 -21.81
C GLY A 326 -12.70 1.18 -21.74
N MET A 327 -13.22 0.82 -20.56
CA MET A 327 -13.93 -0.46 -20.32
C MET A 327 -15.39 -0.23 -19.94
N PRO A 328 -16.29 -1.09 -20.40
CA PRO A 328 -17.69 -0.98 -20.02
C PRO A 328 -17.88 -1.38 -18.55
N ASN A 329 -18.56 -0.55 -17.78
CA ASN A 329 -19.05 -0.89 -16.45
C ASN A 329 -20.30 -1.80 -16.53
N ARG A 330 -20.90 -2.13 -15.38
CA ARG A 330 -22.10 -2.98 -15.30
C ARG A 330 -23.28 -2.44 -16.12
N GLN A 331 -23.36 -1.12 -16.31
CA GLN A 331 -24.40 -0.45 -17.09
C GLN A 331 -24.05 -0.33 -18.59
N GLY A 332 -22.90 -0.86 -19.02
CA GLY A 332 -22.43 -0.74 -20.39
C GLY A 332 -21.78 0.62 -20.73
N VAL A 333 -21.63 1.51 -19.74
CA VAL A 333 -20.96 2.80 -19.93
C VAL A 333 -19.44 2.60 -19.90
N TYR A 334 -18.73 3.13 -20.90
CA TYR A 334 -17.28 3.06 -20.98
C TYR A 334 -16.62 4.06 -20.03
N VAL A 335 -15.93 3.52 -19.04
CA VAL A 335 -15.23 4.29 -18.00
C VAL A 335 -13.71 4.15 -18.09
N THR A 336 -12.98 5.08 -17.51
CA THR A 336 -11.52 4.97 -17.38
C THR A 336 -11.18 3.92 -16.31
N GLN A 337 -10.26 3.02 -16.65
CA GLN A 337 -9.73 2.04 -15.71
C GLN A 337 -8.74 2.72 -14.74
N ALA A 338 -8.79 2.33 -13.47
CA ALA A 338 -7.80 2.77 -12.49
C ALA A 338 -6.41 2.17 -12.81
N PHE A 339 -6.37 0.89 -13.17
CA PHE A 339 -5.16 0.14 -13.50
C PHE A 339 -5.27 -0.59 -14.85
N PRO A 340 -4.11 -0.87 -15.47
CA PRO A 340 -2.76 -0.41 -15.12
C PRO A 340 -2.60 1.09 -15.29
N LYS A 341 -1.77 1.76 -14.47
CA LYS A 341 -1.30 3.11 -14.79
C LYS A 341 -0.41 3.04 -16.02
N LEU A 342 -0.57 3.99 -16.93
CA LEU A 342 0.26 4.08 -18.12
C LEU A 342 1.29 5.20 -17.94
N LEU A 343 2.57 4.88 -18.07
CA LEU A 343 3.68 5.81 -17.94
C LEU A 343 4.38 5.91 -19.29
N TYR A 344 4.26 7.06 -19.97
CA TYR A 344 4.81 7.28 -21.29
C TYR A 344 6.05 8.18 -21.23
N VAL A 345 7.16 7.72 -21.83
CA VAL A 345 8.42 8.45 -21.84
C VAL A 345 8.50 9.38 -23.04
N LEU A 346 8.78 10.66 -22.77
CA LEU A 346 9.07 11.68 -23.76
C LEU A 346 10.58 11.69 -24.03
N GLU A 347 10.95 11.40 -25.27
CA GLU A 347 12.32 11.27 -25.79
C GLU A 347 12.57 12.30 -26.89
N GLU A 348 13.81 12.54 -27.27
CA GLU A 348 14.14 13.55 -28.29
C GLU A 348 13.52 13.25 -29.67
N ASP A 349 13.27 11.98 -29.98
CA ASP A 349 12.70 11.54 -31.24
C ASP A 349 11.18 11.34 -31.23
N ASN A 350 10.49 11.67 -30.12
CA ASN A 350 9.04 11.56 -30.01
C ASN A 350 8.32 12.77 -29.41
N TYR A 351 9.01 13.76 -28.77
CA TYR A 351 8.34 14.78 -27.96
C TYR A 351 7.70 15.95 -28.72
N LYS A 352 7.98 16.11 -30.02
CA LYS A 352 7.47 17.25 -30.81
C LYS A 352 7.09 16.84 -32.25
N PRO A 353 6.21 17.60 -32.92
CA PRO A 353 5.88 17.39 -34.34
C PRO A 353 7.13 17.33 -35.22
N GLY A 354 7.13 16.39 -36.17
CA GLY A 354 8.23 16.20 -37.13
C GLY A 354 9.33 15.26 -36.66
N THR A 355 9.32 14.80 -35.41
CA THR A 355 10.22 13.74 -34.92
C THR A 355 9.73 12.37 -35.38
N LYS A 356 10.62 11.38 -35.39
CA LYS A 356 10.40 10.05 -35.99
C LYS A 356 9.19 9.32 -35.43
N TYR A 357 8.96 9.42 -34.10
CA TYR A 357 7.91 8.71 -33.38
C TYR A 357 6.83 9.63 -32.81
N TRP A 358 6.70 10.85 -33.38
CA TRP A 358 5.68 11.82 -32.97
C TRP A 358 4.27 11.25 -33.03
N ASP A 359 3.97 10.39 -33.97
CA ASP A 359 2.65 9.78 -34.13
C ASP A 359 2.24 8.91 -32.94
N VAL A 360 3.22 8.34 -32.18
CA VAL A 360 2.96 7.62 -30.94
C VAL A 360 2.58 8.59 -29.83
N THR A 361 3.32 9.70 -29.70
CA THR A 361 3.02 10.75 -28.73
C THR A 361 1.68 11.42 -29.02
N GLN A 362 1.35 11.61 -30.31
CA GLN A 362 0.04 12.11 -30.69
C GLN A 362 -1.09 11.21 -30.16
N LYS A 363 -0.94 9.88 -30.28
CA LYS A 363 -1.87 8.91 -29.69
C LYS A 363 -1.93 9.00 -28.16
N ALA A 364 -0.80 9.20 -27.49
CA ALA A 364 -0.76 9.41 -26.03
C ALA A 364 -1.54 10.68 -25.64
N VAL A 365 -1.35 11.79 -26.38
CA VAL A 365 -2.07 13.06 -26.15
C VAL A 365 -3.58 12.91 -26.40
N GLU A 366 -3.99 12.23 -27.48
CA GLU A 366 -5.40 11.92 -27.76
C GLU A 366 -6.05 11.12 -26.62
N CYS A 367 -5.33 10.13 -26.08
CA CYS A 367 -5.74 9.36 -24.92
C CYS A 367 -5.85 10.26 -23.67
N SER A 368 -4.86 11.12 -23.42
CA SER A 368 -4.86 12.03 -22.28
C SER A 368 -6.01 13.01 -22.31
N ALA A 369 -6.35 13.53 -23.49
CA ALA A 369 -7.48 14.45 -23.66
C ALA A 369 -8.84 13.83 -23.24
N LYS A 370 -8.98 12.50 -23.37
CA LYS A 370 -10.22 11.80 -23.03
C LYS A 370 -10.20 11.14 -21.65
N ARG A 371 -9.03 10.70 -21.18
CA ARG A 371 -8.91 9.79 -20.02
C ARG A 371 -7.98 10.27 -18.93
N LEU A 372 -7.33 11.43 -19.09
CA LEU A 372 -6.34 12.00 -18.16
C LEU A 372 -5.14 11.06 -17.91
N THR A 373 -4.81 10.21 -18.88
CA THR A 373 -3.71 9.23 -18.84
C THR A 373 -3.20 9.01 -20.26
N PRO A 374 -1.91 8.71 -20.49
CA PRO A 374 -0.84 8.32 -19.57
C PRO A 374 -0.25 9.50 -18.78
N ASP A 375 0.50 9.16 -17.71
CA ASP A 375 1.44 10.06 -17.08
C ASP A 375 2.70 10.18 -17.96
N TYR A 376 3.29 11.38 -18.04
CA TYR A 376 4.45 11.62 -18.88
C TYR A 376 5.73 11.73 -18.07
N ILE A 377 6.78 11.04 -18.53
CA ILE A 377 8.11 11.07 -17.94
C ILE A 377 9.07 11.68 -18.97
N SER A 378 9.83 12.71 -18.58
CA SER A 378 10.91 13.23 -19.42
C SER A 378 12.15 12.35 -19.28
N GLU A 379 12.57 11.68 -20.34
CA GLU A 379 13.80 10.90 -20.38
C GLU A 379 15.00 11.75 -19.94
N LYS A 380 15.15 12.94 -20.52
CA LYS A 380 16.24 13.86 -20.24
C LYS A 380 16.35 14.21 -18.76
N VAL A 381 15.23 14.56 -18.12
CA VAL A 381 15.21 14.90 -16.69
C VAL A 381 15.46 13.66 -15.85
N MET A 382 14.85 12.54 -16.20
CA MET A 382 15.03 11.29 -15.45
C MET A 382 16.49 10.84 -15.45
N LYS A 383 17.16 10.86 -16.60
CA LYS A 383 18.59 10.54 -16.74
C LYS A 383 19.52 11.49 -15.98
N GLN A 384 19.11 12.73 -15.74
CA GLN A 384 19.87 13.67 -14.91
C GLN A 384 19.73 13.40 -13.42
N ILE A 385 18.57 12.91 -12.99
CA ILE A 385 18.25 12.69 -11.56
C ILE A 385 18.63 11.28 -11.12
N LYS A 386 18.44 10.28 -11.97
CA LYS A 386 18.66 8.87 -11.70
C LYS A 386 19.98 8.41 -12.29
N VAL A 387 21.07 8.80 -11.61
CA VAL A 387 22.45 8.46 -12.00
C VAL A 387 22.95 7.32 -11.12
N ASP A 388 23.55 6.31 -11.74
CA ASP A 388 24.16 5.16 -11.04
C ASP A 388 25.55 5.48 -10.48
N ALA A 389 26.18 4.46 -9.89
CA ALA A 389 27.54 4.59 -9.32
C ALA A 389 28.63 4.88 -10.37
N ASN A 390 28.37 4.59 -11.66
CA ASN A 390 29.29 4.81 -12.76
C ASN A 390 29.09 6.17 -13.43
N GLY A 391 28.09 6.94 -12.99
CA GLY A 391 27.73 8.23 -13.58
C GLY A 391 26.79 8.11 -14.78
N GLU A 392 26.22 6.93 -15.05
CA GLU A 392 25.27 6.72 -16.14
C GLU A 392 23.84 7.03 -15.70
N GLY A 393 23.14 7.81 -16.54
CA GLY A 393 21.76 8.21 -16.27
C GLY A 393 20.74 7.19 -16.80
N HIS A 394 19.76 6.85 -15.96
CA HIS A 394 18.76 5.84 -16.27
C HIS A 394 17.34 6.40 -16.23
N CYS A 395 16.43 5.78 -17.00
CA CYS A 395 15.01 6.11 -17.00
C CYS A 395 14.21 4.88 -16.49
N PHE A 396 13.47 5.06 -15.37
CA PHE A 396 12.75 3.97 -14.70
C PHE A 396 11.27 4.29 -14.53
N PRO A 397 10.40 3.28 -14.46
CA PRO A 397 8.98 3.46 -14.19
C PRO A 397 8.67 3.83 -12.73
N CYS A 398 9.62 3.64 -11.82
CA CYS A 398 9.43 3.88 -10.39
C CYS A 398 9.91 5.27 -9.99
N MET A 399 9.08 6.01 -9.26
CA MET A 399 9.43 7.32 -8.69
C MET A 399 10.26 7.21 -7.42
N GLY A 400 10.36 6.04 -6.80
CA GLY A 400 11.17 5.77 -5.62
C GLY A 400 12.68 5.86 -5.90
N LYS A 401 13.47 6.13 -4.86
CA LYS A 401 14.92 6.11 -4.92
C LYS A 401 15.37 4.64 -4.96
N ARG A 402 15.80 4.14 -6.12
CA ARG A 402 16.56 2.89 -6.18
C ARG A 402 18.00 3.23 -5.77
N LYS A 403 18.52 2.63 -4.69
CA LYS A 403 19.97 2.41 -4.59
C LYS A 403 20.29 1.27 -5.56
N LEU A 404 20.94 1.60 -6.63
CA LEU A 404 21.60 0.64 -7.50
C LEU A 404 22.82 0.05 -6.80
#